data_83b4f29d9b3462948dd355157f897449
#
_entry.id   83b4f29d9b3462948dd355157f897449
#
_cell.length_a   1.000
_cell.length_b   1.000
_cell.length_c   1.000
_cell.angle_alpha   90.00
_cell.angle_beta   90.00
_cell.angle_gamma   90.00
#
_symmetry.space_group_name_H-M   'P 1'
#
loop_
_entity.id
_entity.type
_entity.pdbx_description
1 polymer ?
#
loop_
_entity_poly.entity_id
_entity_poly.type
_entity_poly.pdbx_seq_one_letter_code
_entity_poly.pdbx_strand_id
1 'polypeptide(L)'
;VIALWRFGVGTVRTIYRHPIACLVAIVPVVAGGVYGWQQAAGLLGFLLLWLLAWRLIDRETFSPIVGRRLLAWWRWMWIYRRHWQPAMVISGLGRSVGGREYLPRLRKVTCDGWADAVRVKMLSGQSHEEWEKKAPNLAHTFGAASCRITVGRPGWLVLTFPRSDPLAVPLPAIPIKDTPDPEFAETGLREDGRPLMLHV
;
A
#
# COMPACT_ATOMS: atom_id res chain seq x y z
N VAL A 1 -21.50 14.58 21.88
CA VAL A 1 -21.25 13.24 22.46
C VAL A 1 -20.96 12.24 21.35
N ILE A 2 -21.77 12.13 20.27
CA ILE A 2 -21.59 11.16 19.17
C ILE A 2 -20.28 11.38 18.39
N ALA A 3 -19.88 12.64 18.16
CA ALA A 3 -18.63 12.97 17.47
C ALA A 3 -17.38 12.57 18.27
N LEU A 4 -17.40 12.80 19.60
CA LEU A 4 -16.33 12.37 20.51
C LEU A 4 -16.20 10.86 20.59
N TRP A 5 -17.31 10.14 20.63
CA TRP A 5 -17.33 8.67 20.62
C TRP A 5 -16.75 8.10 19.31
N ARG A 6 -17.13 8.66 18.16
CA ARG A 6 -16.58 8.25 16.83
C ARG A 6 -15.09 8.55 16.72
N PHE A 7 -14.62 9.65 17.33
CA PHE A 7 -13.20 10.00 17.39
C PHE A 7 -12.43 9.00 18.28
N GLY A 8 -12.96 8.68 19.46
CA GLY A 8 -12.36 7.70 20.38
C GLY A 8 -12.25 6.30 19.78
N VAL A 9 -13.31 5.79 19.18
CA VAL A 9 -13.31 4.47 18.53
C VAL A 9 -12.37 4.45 17.31
N GLY A 10 -12.30 5.55 16.54
CA GLY A 10 -11.35 5.71 15.44
C GLY A 10 -9.91 5.66 15.91
N THR A 11 -9.60 6.33 17.01
CA THR A 11 -8.24 6.40 17.58
C THR A 11 -7.80 5.04 18.13
N VAL A 12 -8.65 4.35 18.89
CA VAL A 12 -8.38 3.00 19.41
C VAL A 12 -8.13 2.02 18.26
N ARG A 13 -8.95 2.06 17.21
CA ARG A 13 -8.80 1.20 16.04
C ARG A 13 -7.51 1.48 15.27
N THR A 14 -7.06 2.74 15.24
CA THR A 14 -5.80 3.15 14.60
C THR A 14 -4.59 2.68 15.40
N ILE A 15 -4.65 2.75 16.74
CA ILE A 15 -3.62 2.27 17.66
C ILE A 15 -3.42 0.75 17.49
N TYR A 16 -4.50 -0.02 17.47
CA TYR A 16 -4.42 -1.47 17.25
C TYR A 16 -3.88 -1.84 15.85
N ARG A 17 -4.11 -1.00 14.88
CA ARG A 17 -3.71 -1.26 13.48
C ARG A 17 -2.28 -0.85 13.16
N HIS A 18 -1.74 0.12 13.90
CA HIS A 18 -0.41 0.69 13.69
C HIS A 18 0.28 1.02 15.02
N PRO A 19 0.56 0.01 15.87
CA PRO A 19 1.07 0.26 17.22
C PRO A 19 2.40 1.02 17.21
N ILE A 20 3.30 0.71 16.30
CA ILE A 20 4.60 1.36 16.17
C ILE A 20 4.46 2.83 15.75
N ALA A 21 3.62 3.12 14.75
CA ALA A 21 3.41 4.48 14.28
C ALA A 21 2.72 5.36 15.35
N CYS A 22 1.82 4.76 16.12
CA CYS A 22 1.17 5.46 17.24
C CYS A 22 2.15 5.72 18.40
N LEU A 23 3.02 4.78 18.73
CA LEU A 23 4.07 4.98 19.72
C LEU A 23 5.02 6.11 19.30
N VAL A 24 5.50 6.10 18.06
CA VAL A 24 6.38 7.14 17.52
C VAL A 24 5.71 8.53 17.53
N ALA A 25 4.39 8.60 17.34
CA ALA A 25 3.66 9.87 17.37
C ALA A 25 3.28 10.32 18.81
N ILE A 26 2.86 9.40 19.66
CA ILE A 26 2.32 9.71 20.98
C ILE A 26 3.45 10.04 21.98
N VAL A 27 4.57 9.32 21.93
CA VAL A 27 5.68 9.51 22.87
C VAL A 27 6.24 10.93 22.86
N PRO A 28 6.57 11.57 21.71
CA PRO A 28 7.01 12.95 21.70
C PRO A 28 5.93 13.95 22.16
N VAL A 29 4.66 13.70 21.82
CA VAL A 29 3.55 14.58 22.24
C VAL A 29 3.38 14.58 23.75
N VAL A 30 3.40 13.40 24.36
CA VAL A 30 3.29 13.25 25.82
C VAL A 30 4.53 13.85 26.51
N ALA A 31 5.72 13.57 25.98
CA ALA A 31 6.96 14.15 26.49
C ALA A 31 6.96 15.69 26.40
N GLY A 32 6.45 16.25 25.31
CA GLY A 32 6.29 17.72 25.14
C GLY A 32 5.34 18.34 26.15
N GLY A 33 4.25 17.64 26.49
CA GLY A 33 3.29 18.10 27.51
C GLY A 33 3.82 18.04 28.94
N VAL A 34 4.69 17.07 29.25
CA VAL A 34 5.20 16.85 30.62
C VAL A 34 6.53 17.56 30.88
N TYR A 35 7.45 17.51 29.93
CA TYR A 35 8.84 17.94 30.10
C TYR A 35 9.22 19.19 29.26
N GLY A 36 8.32 19.67 28.41
CA GLY A 36 8.54 20.83 27.57
C GLY A 36 8.95 20.49 26.12
N TRP A 37 8.73 21.44 25.22
CA TRP A 37 8.89 21.25 23.78
C TRP A 37 10.31 20.94 23.32
N GLN A 38 11.33 21.39 24.06
CA GLN A 38 12.74 21.14 23.73
C GLN A 38 13.09 19.64 23.82
N GLN A 39 12.59 18.99 24.87
CA GLN A 39 12.80 17.55 25.07
C GLN A 39 12.00 16.70 24.06
N ALA A 40 10.80 17.15 23.71
CA ALA A 40 10.02 16.53 22.64
C ALA A 40 10.74 16.62 21.29
N ALA A 41 11.33 17.76 20.97
CA ALA A 41 12.12 17.95 19.74
C ALA A 41 13.37 17.06 19.73
N GLY A 42 14.07 16.96 20.86
CA GLY A 42 15.23 16.07 21.02
C GLY A 42 14.87 14.58 20.83
N LEU A 43 13.77 14.12 21.43
CA LEU A 43 13.24 12.77 21.24
C LEU A 43 12.86 12.49 19.78
N LEU A 44 12.20 13.43 19.13
CA LEU A 44 11.82 13.32 17.73
C LEU A 44 13.04 13.25 16.81
N GLY A 45 14.03 14.09 17.07
CA GLY A 45 15.34 14.07 16.38
C GLY A 45 16.05 12.74 16.56
N PHE A 46 16.10 12.22 17.78
CA PHE A 46 16.69 10.90 18.08
C PHE A 46 15.98 9.78 17.34
N LEU A 47 14.64 9.76 17.35
CA LEU A 47 13.84 8.74 16.64
C LEU A 47 14.08 8.78 15.12
N LEU A 48 14.17 9.99 14.54
CA LEU A 48 14.45 10.15 13.11
C LEU A 48 15.88 9.68 12.76
N LEU A 49 16.88 10.03 13.58
CA LEU A 49 18.25 9.56 13.41
C LEU A 49 18.35 8.05 13.55
N TRP A 50 17.66 7.47 14.53
CA TRP A 50 17.59 6.01 14.71
C TRP A 50 16.95 5.29 13.52
N LEU A 51 15.84 5.82 12.99
CA LEU A 51 15.20 5.27 11.79
C LEU A 51 16.11 5.41 10.55
N LEU A 52 16.83 6.53 10.45
CA LEU A 52 17.79 6.74 9.37
C LEU A 52 18.97 5.76 9.48
N ALA A 53 19.53 5.61 10.67
CA ALA A 53 20.60 4.65 10.94
C ALA A 53 20.15 3.21 10.62
N TRP A 54 18.94 2.82 11.06
CA TRP A 54 18.38 1.51 10.73
C TRP A 54 18.24 1.30 9.22
N ARG A 55 17.75 2.31 8.50
CA ARG A 55 17.68 2.26 7.04
C ARG A 55 19.04 2.08 6.36
N LEU A 56 20.10 2.69 6.91
CA LEU A 56 21.44 2.63 6.34
C LEU A 56 22.15 1.29 6.66
N ILE A 57 21.96 0.78 7.87
CA ILE A 57 22.64 -0.44 8.36
C ILE A 57 21.92 -1.69 7.83
N ASP A 58 20.60 -1.74 7.92
CA ASP A 58 19.81 -2.92 7.56
C ASP A 58 18.61 -2.52 6.67
N ARG A 59 18.92 -2.33 5.40
CA ARG A 59 17.94 -1.97 4.38
C ARG A 59 16.94 -3.09 4.11
N GLU A 60 17.35 -4.33 4.26
CA GLU A 60 16.51 -5.50 3.97
C GLU A 60 15.37 -5.64 4.98
N THR A 61 15.66 -5.44 6.26
CA THR A 61 14.64 -5.49 7.32
C THR A 61 13.80 -4.20 7.37
N PHE A 62 14.42 -3.03 7.14
CA PHE A 62 13.73 -1.75 7.16
C PHE A 62 12.67 -1.65 6.05
N SER A 63 13.04 -2.06 4.83
CA SER A 63 12.17 -1.92 3.65
C SER A 63 10.80 -2.59 3.82
N PRO A 64 10.66 -3.88 4.21
CA PRO A 64 9.35 -4.51 4.34
C PRO A 64 8.56 -4.04 5.55
N ILE A 65 9.21 -3.68 6.65
CA ILE A 65 8.54 -3.35 7.92
C ILE A 65 8.03 -1.91 7.93
N VAL A 66 8.90 -0.96 7.59
CA VAL A 66 8.62 0.48 7.68
C VAL A 66 8.48 1.10 6.30
N GLY A 67 9.42 0.86 5.40
CA GLY A 67 9.51 1.52 4.10
C GLY A 67 8.27 1.32 3.24
N ARG A 68 7.83 0.07 3.05
CA ARG A 68 6.63 -0.25 2.24
C ARG A 68 5.35 0.30 2.86
N ARG A 69 5.23 0.31 4.19
CA ARG A 69 4.05 0.85 4.88
C ARG A 69 3.98 2.37 4.77
N LEU A 70 5.13 3.04 4.93
CA LEU A 70 5.23 4.49 4.79
C LEU A 70 4.95 4.92 3.35
N LEU A 71 5.51 4.21 2.37
CA LEU A 71 5.26 4.43 0.96
C LEU A 71 3.78 4.20 0.60
N ALA A 72 3.15 3.13 1.11
CA ALA A 72 1.74 2.86 0.92
C ALA A 72 0.85 3.96 1.51
N TRP A 73 1.18 4.44 2.71
CA TRP A 73 0.47 5.54 3.34
C TRP A 73 0.63 6.84 2.56
N TRP A 74 1.86 7.19 2.13
CA TRP A 74 2.15 8.34 1.29
C TRP A 74 1.34 8.31 0.00
N ARG A 75 1.41 7.19 -0.76
CA ARG A 75 0.67 7.00 -2.00
C ARG A 75 -0.84 7.04 -1.78
N TRP A 76 -1.31 6.42 -0.70
CA TRP A 76 -2.73 6.50 -0.34
C TRP A 76 -3.19 7.94 -0.14
N MET A 77 -2.42 8.76 0.58
CA MET A 77 -2.78 10.15 0.89
C MET A 77 -2.73 11.04 -0.37
N TRP A 78 -1.60 11.01 -1.09
CA TRP A 78 -1.30 11.99 -2.14
C TRP A 78 -1.77 11.56 -3.52
N ILE A 79 -1.74 10.28 -3.86
CA ILE A 79 -2.11 9.78 -5.18
C ILE A 79 -3.57 9.32 -5.15
N TYR A 80 -3.86 8.27 -4.36
CA TYR A 80 -5.16 7.61 -4.45
C TYR A 80 -6.29 8.43 -3.84
N ARG A 81 -6.15 8.93 -2.62
CA ARG A 81 -7.22 9.68 -1.97
C ARG A 81 -7.57 10.97 -2.70
N ARG A 82 -6.56 11.69 -3.17
CA ARG A 82 -6.74 12.97 -3.85
C ARG A 82 -7.43 12.81 -5.21
N HIS A 83 -7.04 11.80 -5.99
CA HIS A 83 -7.54 11.61 -7.35
C HIS A 83 -8.65 10.57 -7.45
N TRP A 84 -9.05 9.95 -6.33
CA TRP A 84 -10.04 8.87 -6.34
C TRP A 84 -11.39 9.32 -6.84
N GLN A 85 -11.92 10.39 -6.26
CA GLN A 85 -13.25 10.90 -6.63
C GLN A 85 -13.31 11.30 -8.10
N PRO A 86 -12.43 12.18 -8.62
CA PRO A 86 -12.46 12.54 -10.03
C PRO A 86 -12.23 11.33 -10.95
N ALA A 87 -11.35 10.40 -10.58
CA ALA A 87 -11.11 9.18 -11.36
C ALA A 87 -12.39 8.34 -11.52
N MET A 88 -13.14 8.14 -10.43
CA MET A 88 -14.38 7.34 -10.45
C MET A 88 -15.49 8.02 -11.26
N VAL A 89 -15.60 9.33 -11.16
CA VAL A 89 -16.60 10.11 -11.92
C VAL A 89 -16.27 10.11 -13.41
N ILE A 90 -15.04 10.45 -13.79
CA ILE A 90 -14.60 10.52 -15.19
C ILE A 90 -14.64 9.14 -15.86
N SER A 91 -14.27 8.09 -15.13
CA SER A 91 -14.34 6.71 -15.63
C SER A 91 -15.77 6.18 -15.73
N GLY A 92 -16.78 6.89 -15.23
CA GLY A 92 -18.17 6.45 -15.22
C GLY A 92 -18.46 5.31 -14.25
N LEU A 93 -17.56 5.07 -13.28
CA LEU A 93 -17.72 4.06 -12.23
C LEU A 93 -18.52 4.59 -11.02
N GLY A 94 -18.82 5.88 -10.99
CA GLY A 94 -19.79 6.48 -10.08
C GLY A 94 -21.23 6.25 -10.57
N ARG A 95 -22.17 6.17 -9.65
CA ARG A 95 -23.62 6.11 -9.96
C ARG A 95 -24.32 7.28 -9.27
N SER A 96 -25.17 7.99 -10.03
CA SER A 96 -26.03 9.03 -9.47
C SER A 96 -27.45 8.48 -9.35
N VAL A 97 -27.98 8.49 -8.14
CA VAL A 97 -29.37 8.06 -7.86
C VAL A 97 -30.03 9.12 -6.99
N GLY A 98 -31.14 9.69 -7.49
CA GLY A 98 -31.90 10.70 -6.75
C GLY A 98 -31.10 11.98 -6.41
N GLY A 99 -30.21 12.43 -7.31
CA GLY A 99 -29.36 13.60 -7.09
C GLY A 99 -28.19 13.38 -6.13
N ARG A 100 -27.99 12.14 -5.64
CA ARG A 100 -26.85 11.77 -4.81
C ARG A 100 -25.86 10.94 -5.60
N GLU A 101 -24.59 11.32 -5.52
CA GLU A 101 -23.51 10.55 -6.12
C GLU A 101 -23.02 9.46 -5.17
N TYR A 102 -23.00 8.24 -5.69
CA TYR A 102 -22.44 7.07 -5.01
C TYR A 102 -21.15 6.68 -5.71
N LEU A 103 -20.07 6.63 -4.95
CA LEU A 103 -18.74 6.28 -5.46
C LEU A 103 -18.23 5.01 -4.82
N PRO A 104 -17.51 4.16 -5.57
CA PRO A 104 -16.81 3.01 -5.02
C PRO A 104 -15.84 3.46 -3.92
N ARG A 105 -15.76 2.67 -2.84
CA ARG A 105 -14.98 3.07 -1.66
C ARG A 105 -13.58 2.51 -1.69
N LEU A 106 -12.59 3.40 -1.74
CA LEU A 106 -11.21 3.06 -1.47
C LEU A 106 -11.05 2.57 -0.01
N ARG A 107 -10.51 1.38 0.19
CA ARG A 107 -10.42 0.78 1.52
C ARG A 107 -9.00 0.64 2.05
N LYS A 108 -8.09 0.13 1.23
CA LYS A 108 -6.71 -0.11 1.63
C LYS A 108 -5.79 -0.01 0.41
N VAL A 109 -4.63 0.57 0.61
CA VAL A 109 -3.53 0.54 -0.34
C VAL A 109 -2.37 -0.19 0.31
N THR A 110 -1.76 -1.12 -0.38
CA THR A 110 -0.53 -1.83 0.01
C THR A 110 0.46 -1.73 -1.13
N CYS A 111 1.73 -1.55 -0.79
CA CYS A 111 2.82 -1.48 -1.77
C CYS A 111 3.79 -2.63 -1.52
N ASP A 112 4.07 -3.41 -2.55
CA ASP A 112 4.99 -4.54 -2.48
C ASP A 112 6.36 -4.24 -3.10
N GLY A 113 6.63 -2.95 -3.37
CA GLY A 113 7.87 -2.49 -3.99
C GLY A 113 7.75 -2.36 -5.51
N TRP A 114 7.25 -3.35 -6.21
CA TRP A 114 7.04 -3.33 -7.67
C TRP A 114 5.65 -2.86 -8.08
N ALA A 115 4.62 -3.09 -7.25
CA ALA A 115 3.23 -2.73 -7.54
C ALA A 115 2.50 -2.18 -6.31
N ASP A 116 1.48 -1.38 -6.57
CA ASP A 116 0.49 -0.96 -5.58
C ASP A 116 -0.77 -1.82 -5.70
N ALA A 117 -1.18 -2.46 -4.63
CA ALA A 117 -2.45 -3.18 -4.56
C ALA A 117 -3.49 -2.34 -3.81
N VAL A 118 -4.52 -1.94 -4.52
CA VAL A 118 -5.59 -1.05 -4.05
C VAL A 118 -6.87 -1.85 -3.87
N ARG A 119 -7.32 -2.02 -2.64
CA ARG A 119 -8.59 -2.71 -2.33
C ARG A 119 -9.76 -1.74 -2.40
N VAL A 120 -10.74 -2.09 -3.19
CA VAL A 120 -11.93 -1.30 -3.47
C VAL A 120 -13.19 -2.09 -3.14
N LYS A 121 -14.16 -1.42 -2.53
CA LYS A 121 -15.52 -1.96 -2.40
C LYS A 121 -16.36 -1.39 -3.53
N MET A 122 -16.85 -2.26 -4.41
CA MET A 122 -17.75 -1.89 -5.50
C MET A 122 -19.09 -1.36 -4.98
N LEU A 123 -19.80 -0.65 -5.83
CA LEU A 123 -21.20 -0.34 -5.62
C LEU A 123 -22.06 -1.56 -5.97
N SER A 124 -23.20 -1.66 -5.32
CA SER A 124 -24.19 -2.69 -5.66
C SER A 124 -24.63 -2.54 -7.11
N GLY A 125 -24.66 -3.63 -7.86
CA GLY A 125 -25.04 -3.66 -9.27
C GLY A 125 -23.89 -3.38 -10.25
N GLN A 126 -22.65 -3.23 -9.79
CA GLN A 126 -21.49 -3.20 -10.66
C GLN A 126 -20.93 -4.60 -10.89
N SER A 127 -20.49 -4.86 -12.12
CA SER A 127 -19.74 -6.08 -12.48
C SER A 127 -18.23 -5.79 -12.52
N HIS A 128 -17.40 -6.83 -12.40
CA HIS A 128 -15.95 -6.67 -12.54
C HIS A 128 -15.54 -6.31 -13.96
N GLU A 129 -16.30 -6.74 -14.97
CA GLU A 129 -16.08 -6.44 -16.39
C GLU A 129 -16.20 -4.93 -16.68
N GLU A 130 -17.10 -4.21 -15.99
CA GLU A 130 -17.19 -2.76 -16.09
C GLU A 130 -15.87 -2.09 -15.67
N TRP A 131 -15.23 -2.63 -14.66
CA TRP A 131 -13.95 -2.14 -14.16
C TRP A 131 -12.80 -2.49 -15.10
N GLU A 132 -12.79 -3.69 -15.65
CA GLU A 132 -11.75 -4.12 -16.61
C GLU A 132 -11.73 -3.24 -17.86
N LYS A 133 -12.90 -2.89 -18.39
CA LYS A 133 -13.00 -1.95 -19.52
C LYS A 133 -12.41 -0.57 -19.21
N LYS A 134 -12.37 -0.18 -17.94
CA LYS A 134 -11.84 1.11 -17.47
C LYS A 134 -10.41 1.02 -16.93
N ALA A 135 -9.84 -0.17 -16.87
CA ALA A 135 -8.49 -0.40 -16.36
C ALA A 135 -7.42 0.48 -17.00
N PRO A 136 -7.37 0.68 -18.34
CA PRO A 136 -6.38 1.57 -18.95
C PRO A 136 -6.52 3.02 -18.47
N ASN A 137 -7.75 3.53 -18.37
CA ASN A 137 -8.01 4.89 -17.91
C ASN A 137 -7.57 5.08 -16.46
N LEU A 138 -7.84 4.08 -15.60
CA LEU A 138 -7.40 4.08 -14.21
C LEU A 138 -5.87 4.03 -14.10
N ALA A 139 -5.20 3.22 -14.93
CA ALA A 139 -3.74 3.16 -14.95
C ALA A 139 -3.14 4.54 -15.24
N HIS A 140 -3.59 5.22 -16.29
CA HIS A 140 -3.13 6.57 -16.63
C HIS A 140 -3.43 7.59 -15.54
N THR A 141 -4.64 7.56 -14.97
CA THR A 141 -5.03 8.50 -13.90
C THR A 141 -4.14 8.37 -12.67
N PHE A 142 -3.77 7.16 -12.30
CA PHE A 142 -2.90 6.91 -11.14
C PHE A 142 -1.41 6.82 -11.50
N GLY A 143 -1.02 7.12 -12.75
CA GLY A 143 0.37 7.16 -13.19
C GLY A 143 1.05 5.79 -13.15
N ALA A 144 0.35 4.75 -13.57
CA ALA A 144 0.89 3.39 -13.71
C ALA A 144 0.91 2.96 -15.18
N ALA A 145 1.79 2.04 -15.53
CA ALA A 145 1.88 1.50 -16.89
C ALA A 145 0.64 0.67 -17.26
N SER A 146 0.08 -0.05 -16.29
CA SER A 146 -1.11 -0.88 -16.47
C SER A 146 -1.91 -0.99 -15.17
N CYS A 147 -3.14 -1.49 -15.27
CA CYS A 147 -3.97 -1.81 -14.12
C CYS A 147 -4.54 -3.21 -14.30
N ARG A 148 -4.24 -4.11 -13.37
CA ARG A 148 -4.85 -5.45 -13.32
C ARG A 148 -5.94 -5.46 -12.28
N ILE A 149 -7.06 -6.08 -12.63
CA ILE A 149 -8.22 -6.17 -11.76
C ILE A 149 -8.43 -7.63 -11.37
N THR A 150 -8.45 -7.89 -10.08
CA THR A 150 -8.71 -9.22 -9.54
C THR A 150 -9.87 -9.17 -8.56
N VAL A 151 -10.74 -10.18 -8.64
CA VAL A 151 -11.87 -10.33 -7.72
C VAL A 151 -11.38 -11.04 -6.47
N GLY A 152 -11.42 -10.35 -5.32
CA GLY A 152 -11.01 -10.96 -4.05
C GLY A 152 -12.15 -11.67 -3.34
N ARG A 153 -13.28 -10.98 -3.20
CA ARG A 153 -14.52 -11.46 -2.55
C ARG A 153 -15.70 -10.84 -3.29
N PRO A 154 -16.92 -11.39 -3.21
CA PRO A 154 -18.09 -10.74 -3.77
C PRO A 154 -18.21 -9.28 -3.33
N GLY A 155 -18.34 -8.36 -4.28
CA GLY A 155 -18.39 -6.93 -4.04
C GLY A 155 -17.05 -6.25 -3.73
N TRP A 156 -15.91 -6.97 -3.84
CA TRP A 156 -14.58 -6.44 -3.58
C TRP A 156 -13.63 -6.72 -4.74
N LEU A 157 -12.92 -5.68 -5.14
CA LEU A 157 -11.86 -5.75 -6.15
C LEU A 157 -10.51 -5.40 -5.55
N VAL A 158 -9.48 -5.96 -6.14
CA VAL A 158 -8.10 -5.56 -5.94
C VAL A 158 -7.58 -5.04 -7.27
N LEU A 159 -7.24 -3.76 -7.32
CA LEU A 159 -6.62 -3.12 -8.45
C LEU A 159 -5.11 -3.15 -8.22
N THR A 160 -4.37 -3.80 -9.09
CA THR A 160 -2.91 -3.87 -9.03
C THR A 160 -2.32 -2.93 -10.07
N PHE A 161 -1.54 -1.96 -9.60
CA PHE A 161 -0.86 -0.96 -10.42
C PHE A 161 0.64 -1.22 -10.39
N PRO A 162 1.23 -1.86 -11.42
CA PRO A 162 2.68 -2.01 -11.54
C PRO A 162 3.36 -0.64 -11.63
N ARG A 163 4.40 -0.43 -10.81
CA ARG A 163 5.19 0.80 -10.76
C ARG A 163 6.58 0.63 -11.33
N SER A 164 7.08 -0.58 -11.29
CA SER A 164 8.33 -1.00 -11.89
C SER A 164 8.13 -2.37 -12.50
N ASP A 165 8.86 -2.65 -13.54
CA ASP A 165 8.93 -3.98 -14.12
C ASP A 165 10.25 -4.63 -13.66
N PRO A 166 10.20 -5.59 -12.73
CA PRO A 166 11.41 -6.29 -12.30
C PRO A 166 12.06 -7.12 -13.42
N LEU A 167 11.30 -7.45 -14.47
CA LEU A 167 11.75 -8.25 -15.59
C LEU A 167 12.35 -7.41 -16.74
N ALA A 168 12.29 -6.07 -16.64
CA ALA A 168 12.89 -5.17 -17.61
C ALA A 168 14.43 -5.22 -17.62
N VAL A 169 15.03 -5.67 -16.50
CA VAL A 169 16.47 -5.88 -16.40
C VAL A 169 16.77 -7.32 -16.78
N PRO A 170 17.74 -7.56 -17.69
CA PRO A 170 18.17 -8.92 -18.02
C PRO A 170 18.57 -9.68 -16.76
N LEU A 171 18.00 -10.87 -16.61
CA LEU A 171 18.32 -11.73 -15.47
C LEU A 171 19.76 -12.21 -15.57
N PRO A 172 20.58 -12.06 -14.52
CA PRO A 172 21.87 -12.72 -14.48
C PRO A 172 21.65 -14.23 -14.53
N ALA A 173 22.60 -14.95 -15.12
CA ALA A 173 22.56 -16.41 -15.12
C ALA A 173 22.47 -16.93 -13.68
N ILE A 174 21.55 -17.84 -13.45
CA ILE A 174 21.38 -18.45 -12.12
C ILE A 174 22.65 -19.24 -11.80
N PRO A 175 23.37 -18.94 -10.72
CA PRO A 175 24.56 -19.69 -10.37
C PRO A 175 24.19 -21.15 -10.08
N ILE A 176 24.91 -22.07 -10.71
CA ILE A 176 24.75 -23.50 -10.44
C ILE A 176 25.23 -23.75 -9.01
N LYS A 177 24.36 -24.22 -8.14
CA LYS A 177 24.75 -24.64 -6.78
C LYS A 177 25.53 -25.92 -6.84
N ASP A 178 26.63 -26.00 -6.08
CA ASP A 178 27.47 -27.22 -6.00
C ASP A 178 26.68 -28.43 -5.50
N THR A 179 25.66 -28.21 -4.69
CA THR A 179 24.70 -29.23 -4.23
C THR A 179 23.30 -28.81 -4.62
N PRO A 180 22.77 -29.32 -5.74
CA PRO A 180 21.39 -29.04 -6.15
C PRO A 180 20.42 -29.65 -5.12
N ASP A 181 19.37 -28.89 -4.79
CA ASP A 181 18.27 -29.40 -3.98
C ASP A 181 17.46 -30.37 -4.84
N PRO A 182 17.30 -31.67 -4.45
CA PRO A 182 16.57 -32.64 -5.26
C PRO A 182 15.07 -32.35 -5.33
N GLU A 183 14.51 -31.57 -4.44
CA GLU A 183 13.08 -31.28 -4.39
C GLU A 183 12.70 -29.97 -5.09
N PHE A 184 13.62 -29.01 -5.21
CA PHE A 184 13.31 -27.69 -5.74
C PHE A 184 14.37 -27.18 -6.73
N ALA A 185 13.93 -26.82 -7.92
CA ALA A 185 14.76 -26.17 -8.92
C ALA A 185 14.32 -24.70 -9.08
N GLU A 186 15.27 -23.78 -9.01
CA GLU A 186 15.05 -22.37 -9.33
C GLU A 186 15.09 -22.20 -10.85
N THR A 187 13.95 -21.84 -11.47
CA THR A 187 13.80 -21.80 -12.93
C THR A 187 13.70 -20.39 -13.48
N GLY A 188 13.58 -19.39 -12.65
CA GLY A 188 13.45 -18.00 -13.11
C GLY A 188 12.95 -17.04 -12.04
N LEU A 189 12.47 -15.87 -12.47
CA LEU A 189 11.84 -14.90 -11.61
C LEU A 189 10.35 -14.72 -11.93
N ARG A 190 9.57 -14.51 -10.91
CA ARG A 190 8.17 -14.08 -11.03
C ARG A 190 8.10 -12.59 -11.34
N GLU A 191 6.91 -12.11 -11.73
CA GLU A 191 6.63 -10.68 -11.92
C GLU A 191 6.94 -9.79 -10.70
N ASP A 192 6.96 -10.36 -9.50
CA ASP A 192 7.28 -9.66 -8.24
C ASP A 192 8.79 -9.66 -7.92
N GLY A 193 9.62 -10.18 -8.82
CA GLY A 193 11.06 -10.29 -8.65
C GLY A 193 11.51 -11.41 -7.71
N ARG A 194 10.60 -12.29 -7.28
CA ARG A 194 10.93 -13.46 -6.44
C ARG A 194 11.31 -14.66 -7.29
N PRO A 195 12.20 -15.54 -6.79
CA PRO A 195 12.55 -16.74 -7.51
C PRO A 195 11.32 -17.64 -7.74
N LEU A 196 11.22 -18.17 -8.95
CA LEU A 196 10.25 -19.19 -9.30
C LEU A 196 10.87 -20.55 -9.01
N MET A 197 10.36 -21.22 -7.98
CA MET A 197 10.78 -22.57 -7.60
C MET A 197 9.85 -23.59 -8.24
N LEU A 198 10.43 -24.56 -8.96
CA LEU A 198 9.72 -25.73 -9.46
C LEU A 198 9.96 -26.88 -8.50
N HIS A 199 8.88 -27.56 -8.13
CA HIS A 199 8.96 -28.83 -7.41
C HIS A 199 9.19 -29.91 -8.46
N VAL A 200 10.28 -30.65 -8.35
CA VAL A 200 10.70 -31.72 -9.27
C VAL A 200 10.18 -33.06 -8.80
#